data_0dbee4a0ed93ae550acd67dea7a59eeb
#
_entry.id   0dbee4a0ed93ae550acd67dea7a59eeb
#
_cell.length_a   1.000
_cell.length_b   1.000
_cell.length_c   1.000
_cell.angle_alpha   90.00
_cell.angle_beta   90.00
_cell.angle_gamma   90.00
#
_symmetry.space_group_name_H-M   'P 1'
#
loop_
_entity.id
_entity.type
_entity.pdbx_description
1 polymer ?
#
loop_
_entity_poly.entity_id
_entity_poly.type
_entity_poly.pdbx_seq_one_letter_code
_entity_poly.pdbx_strand_id
1 'polypeptide(L)'
;LDKKEAKGLVEKANKIVFSDTPPDKLNEDPSFWQCKWCTHWAICHGCKIPEVSCRTCSHVTPEQDGTWSCAKGKPVETCSEHLFIPQIMPKDFVVTDAGDTFVEYEDQDSGEIIRNENNSQAIFDERMRHG
;
A
#
# COMPACT_ATOMS: atom_id res chain seq x y z
N LEU A 1 -5.03 -0.53 -32.04
CA LEU A 1 -4.07 -0.01 -31.05
C LEU A 1 -2.74 0.33 -31.72
N ASP A 2 -2.25 1.53 -31.51
CA ASP A 2 -0.97 1.99 -32.06
C ASP A 2 0.20 1.25 -31.36
N LYS A 3 1.18 0.81 -32.14
CA LYS A 3 2.37 0.13 -31.61
C LYS A 3 3.16 1.01 -30.63
N LYS A 4 3.24 2.31 -30.87
CA LYS A 4 3.90 3.29 -29.98
C LYS A 4 3.17 3.39 -28.65
N GLU A 5 1.84 3.45 -28.67
CA GLU A 5 1.00 3.49 -27.49
C GLU A 5 1.13 2.18 -26.68
N ALA A 6 1.07 1.03 -27.35
CA ALA A 6 1.25 -0.27 -26.72
C ALA A 6 2.63 -0.40 -26.05
N LYS A 7 3.69 0.05 -26.71
CA LYS A 7 5.04 0.08 -26.14
C LYS A 7 5.13 0.95 -24.89
N GLY A 8 4.49 2.13 -24.91
CA GLY A 8 4.41 3.04 -23.76
C GLY A 8 3.70 2.41 -22.56
N LEU A 9 2.62 1.66 -22.81
CA LEU A 9 1.90 0.93 -21.74
C LEU A 9 2.75 -0.18 -21.11
N VAL A 10 3.49 -0.94 -21.93
CA VAL A 10 4.41 -1.97 -21.43
C VAL A 10 5.54 -1.37 -20.59
N GLU A 11 6.13 -0.27 -21.03
CA GLU A 11 7.17 0.44 -20.27
C GLU A 11 6.63 0.96 -18.93
N LYS A 12 5.42 1.49 -18.92
CA LYS A 12 4.74 1.94 -17.69
C LYS A 12 4.49 0.78 -16.74
N ALA A 13 4.01 -0.35 -17.24
CA ALA A 13 3.78 -1.55 -16.45
C ALA A 13 5.10 -2.06 -15.82
N ASN A 14 6.18 -2.10 -16.57
CA ASN A 14 7.49 -2.50 -16.06
C ASN A 14 7.99 -1.58 -14.95
N LYS A 15 7.82 -0.28 -15.09
CA LYS A 15 8.18 0.68 -14.04
C LYS A 15 7.40 0.45 -12.75
N ILE A 16 6.11 0.11 -12.87
CA ILE A 16 5.27 -0.17 -11.69
C ILE A 16 5.72 -1.46 -11.01
N VAL A 17 5.95 -2.52 -11.77
CA VAL A 17 6.27 -3.86 -11.24
C VAL A 17 7.66 -3.91 -10.59
N PHE A 18 8.64 -3.24 -11.19
CA PHE A 18 10.05 -3.31 -10.74
C PHE A 18 10.52 -2.11 -9.92
N SER A 19 9.63 -1.20 -9.56
CA SER A 19 9.96 -0.09 -8.68
C SER A 19 9.89 -0.51 -7.22
N ASP A 20 10.85 -0.06 -6.41
CA ASP A 20 10.86 -0.27 -4.96
C ASP A 20 9.87 0.64 -4.22
N THR A 21 9.37 1.65 -4.92
CA THR A 21 8.39 2.62 -4.37
C THR A 21 7.18 2.73 -5.29
N PRO A 22 5.99 3.03 -4.76
CA PRO A 22 4.83 3.30 -5.58
C PRO A 22 5.09 4.46 -6.55
N PRO A 23 4.53 4.42 -7.77
CA PRO A 23 4.62 5.56 -8.68
C PRO A 23 3.88 6.76 -8.11
N ASP A 24 4.22 7.95 -8.64
CA ASP A 24 3.52 9.17 -8.29
C ASP A 24 2.01 9.05 -8.60
N LYS A 25 1.22 9.77 -7.84
CA LYS A 25 -0.21 9.88 -8.10
C LYS A 25 -0.45 10.46 -9.50
N LEU A 26 -1.55 10.07 -10.12
CA LEU A 26 -1.97 10.63 -11.39
C LEU A 26 -2.12 12.15 -11.32
N ASN A 27 -2.63 12.66 -10.20
CA ASN A 27 -2.72 14.08 -9.89
C ASN A 27 -2.76 14.26 -8.36
N GLU A 28 -2.13 15.30 -7.85
CA GLU A 28 -2.17 15.63 -6.41
C GLU A 28 -3.49 16.28 -5.99
N ASP A 29 -4.26 16.83 -6.95
CA ASP A 29 -5.58 17.41 -6.68
C ASP A 29 -6.63 16.29 -6.57
N PRO A 30 -7.25 16.10 -5.39
CA PRO A 30 -8.28 15.06 -5.22
C PRO A 30 -9.53 15.30 -6.05
N SER A 31 -9.76 16.51 -6.56
CA SER A 31 -10.90 16.86 -7.41
C SER A 31 -10.65 16.61 -8.90
N PHE A 32 -9.43 16.23 -9.30
CA PHE A 32 -9.11 15.90 -10.67
C PHE A 32 -10.08 14.86 -11.22
N TRP A 33 -10.61 15.08 -12.42
CA TRP A 33 -11.76 14.34 -12.94
C TRP A 33 -11.53 12.81 -13.01
N GLN A 34 -10.32 12.35 -13.38
CA GLN A 34 -10.02 10.91 -13.41
C GLN A 34 -9.91 10.33 -12.00
N CYS A 35 -9.42 11.10 -11.04
CA CYS A 35 -9.34 10.66 -9.64
C CYS A 35 -10.73 10.54 -9.01
N LYS A 36 -11.65 11.47 -9.28
CA LYS A 36 -13.01 11.46 -8.72
C LYS A 36 -13.78 10.17 -9.02
N TRP A 37 -13.52 9.56 -10.17
CA TRP A 37 -14.18 8.33 -10.60
C TRP A 37 -13.37 7.07 -10.28
N CYS A 38 -12.22 7.21 -9.62
CA CYS A 38 -11.35 6.10 -9.29
C CYS A 38 -11.83 5.35 -8.05
N THR A 39 -11.94 4.04 -8.14
CA THR A 39 -12.31 3.17 -6.99
C THR A 39 -11.27 3.19 -5.87
N HIS A 40 -10.04 3.59 -6.15
CA HIS A 40 -8.95 3.70 -5.18
C HIS A 40 -8.76 5.11 -4.60
N TRP A 41 -9.69 6.03 -4.89
CA TRP A 41 -9.60 7.41 -4.41
C TRP A 41 -9.40 7.52 -2.89
N ALA A 42 -10.12 6.70 -2.13
CA ALA A 42 -10.08 6.73 -0.67
C ALA A 42 -8.71 6.32 -0.10
N ILE A 43 -7.98 5.46 -0.79
CA ILE A 43 -6.60 5.08 -0.43
C ILE A 43 -5.62 6.15 -0.91
N CYS A 44 -5.80 6.63 -2.13
CA CYS A 44 -4.86 7.55 -2.79
C CYS A 44 -4.91 8.98 -2.23
N HIS A 45 -6.11 9.51 -2.03
CA HIS A 45 -6.35 10.90 -1.58
C HIS A 45 -7.05 11.01 -0.23
N GLY A 46 -7.67 9.94 0.23
CA GLY A 46 -8.34 9.88 1.52
C GLY A 46 -7.44 9.41 2.64
N CYS A 47 -8.07 8.99 3.71
CA CYS A 47 -7.40 8.45 4.91
C CYS A 47 -7.70 6.96 5.15
N LYS A 48 -8.12 6.25 4.10
CA LYS A 48 -8.43 4.82 4.21
C LYS A 48 -7.16 3.99 4.20
N ILE A 49 -7.06 3.04 5.12
CA ILE A 49 -5.99 2.04 5.15
C ILE A 49 -6.30 0.95 4.12
N PRO A 50 -5.28 0.48 3.35
CA PRO A 50 -5.45 -0.64 2.43
C PRO A 50 -5.88 -1.92 3.14
N GLU A 51 -6.57 -2.80 2.42
CA GLU A 51 -6.94 -4.12 2.94
C GLU A 51 -5.72 -4.95 3.34
N VAL A 52 -5.88 -5.77 4.37
CA VAL A 52 -4.85 -6.72 4.80
C VAL A 52 -4.79 -7.88 3.81
N SER A 53 -3.77 -7.89 2.99
CA SER A 53 -3.53 -8.95 2.00
C SER A 53 -2.04 -9.04 1.67
N CYS A 54 -1.63 -10.08 0.96
CA CYS A 54 -0.24 -10.20 0.50
C CYS A 54 0.17 -9.04 -0.42
N ARG A 55 -0.76 -8.45 -1.16
CA ARG A 55 -0.48 -7.31 -2.06
C ARG A 55 -0.16 -6.02 -1.32
N THR A 56 -0.50 -5.93 -0.05
CA THR A 56 -0.26 -4.77 0.79
C THR A 56 0.80 -5.01 1.87
N CYS A 57 1.49 -6.16 1.79
CA CYS A 57 2.45 -6.62 2.78
C CYS A 57 3.91 -6.36 2.36
N SER A 58 4.70 -5.79 3.28
CA SER A 58 6.13 -5.52 3.08
C SER A 58 6.99 -6.78 2.92
N HIS A 59 6.52 -7.95 3.37
CA HIS A 59 7.26 -9.20 3.27
C HIS A 59 7.10 -9.92 1.93
N VAL A 60 6.27 -9.40 1.05
CA VAL A 60 5.92 -10.03 -0.22
C VAL A 60 6.63 -9.34 -1.37
N THR A 61 7.20 -10.14 -2.26
CA THR A 61 7.86 -9.68 -3.49
C THR A 61 7.15 -10.25 -4.71
N PRO A 62 6.71 -9.41 -5.66
CA PRO A 62 6.23 -9.89 -6.95
C PRO A 62 7.42 -10.40 -7.78
N GLU A 63 7.30 -11.61 -8.32
CA GLU A 63 8.34 -12.24 -9.12
C GLU A 63 8.10 -12.04 -10.62
N GLN A 64 9.16 -12.15 -11.43
CA GLN A 64 9.06 -11.95 -12.87
C GLN A 64 8.15 -12.95 -13.60
N ASP A 65 8.00 -14.15 -13.06
CA ASP A 65 7.13 -15.19 -13.61
C ASP A 65 5.64 -15.02 -13.27
N GLY A 66 5.28 -13.91 -12.60
CA GLY A 66 3.91 -13.62 -12.18
C GLY A 66 3.52 -14.25 -10.85
N THR A 67 4.41 -14.94 -10.18
CA THR A 67 4.17 -15.47 -8.83
C THR A 67 4.53 -14.43 -7.76
N TRP A 68 4.25 -14.75 -6.51
CA TRP A 68 4.57 -13.93 -5.35
C TRP A 68 5.36 -14.76 -4.36
N SER A 69 6.46 -14.22 -3.87
CA SER A 69 7.24 -14.84 -2.79
C SER A 69 7.06 -14.10 -1.48
N CYS A 70 7.03 -14.83 -0.37
CA CYS A 70 6.93 -14.27 0.97
C CYS A 70 8.21 -14.56 1.75
N ALA A 71 8.85 -13.51 2.28
CA ALA A 71 10.05 -13.64 3.10
C ALA A 71 9.83 -14.47 4.38
N LYS A 72 8.58 -14.57 4.85
CA LYS A 72 8.19 -15.37 6.03
C LYS A 72 7.75 -16.79 5.68
N GLY A 73 7.63 -17.13 4.40
CA GLY A 73 7.20 -18.45 3.95
C GLY A 73 5.81 -18.88 4.39
N LYS A 74 4.91 -17.93 4.66
CA LYS A 74 3.56 -18.20 5.17
C LYS A 74 2.53 -18.32 4.05
N PRO A 75 1.50 -19.18 4.22
CA PRO A 75 0.35 -19.21 3.31
C PRO A 75 -0.45 -17.91 3.42
N VAL A 76 -0.95 -17.44 2.29
CA VAL A 76 -1.68 -16.16 2.13
C VAL A 76 -2.90 -16.05 3.04
N GLU A 77 -3.60 -17.17 3.26
CA GLU A 77 -4.94 -17.19 3.88
C GLU A 77 -4.94 -17.15 5.40
N THR A 78 -3.80 -17.43 6.04
CA THR A 78 -3.71 -17.58 7.51
C THR A 78 -2.58 -16.77 8.14
N CYS A 79 -2.11 -15.73 7.44
CA CYS A 79 -0.93 -14.99 7.86
C CYS A 79 -1.25 -14.01 9.01
N SER A 80 -0.62 -14.22 10.18
CA SER A 80 -0.64 -13.30 11.31
C SER A 80 0.57 -12.36 11.34
N GLU A 81 1.46 -12.47 10.34
CA GLU A 81 2.71 -11.69 10.29
C GLU A 81 2.67 -10.60 9.20
N HIS A 82 1.47 -10.16 8.82
CA HIS A 82 1.30 -9.08 7.86
C HIS A 82 1.87 -7.77 8.40
N LEU A 83 2.62 -7.08 7.54
CA LEU A 83 3.15 -5.75 7.83
C LEU A 83 2.82 -4.84 6.64
N PHE A 84 2.04 -3.79 6.85
CA PHE A 84 1.71 -2.86 5.78
C PHE A 84 2.94 -2.24 5.12
N ILE A 85 2.89 -2.08 3.82
CA ILE A 85 3.87 -1.29 3.07
C ILE A 85 3.71 0.17 3.48
N PRO A 86 4.72 0.83 4.08
CA PRO A 86 4.56 2.19 4.59
C PRO A 86 4.13 3.21 3.53
N GLN A 87 4.56 3.04 2.29
CA GLN A 87 4.28 3.98 1.20
C GLN A 87 2.81 4.03 0.77
N ILE A 88 2.02 2.99 1.11
CA ILE A 88 0.58 2.95 0.78
C ILE A 88 -0.30 3.32 1.98
N MET A 89 0.29 3.60 3.13
CA MET A 89 -0.46 4.06 4.30
C MET A 89 -0.92 5.51 4.12
N PRO A 90 -2.00 5.93 4.80
CA PRO A 90 -2.48 7.31 4.75
C PRO A 90 -1.39 8.33 5.05
N LYS A 91 -1.50 9.51 4.46
CA LYS A 91 -0.51 10.61 4.63
C LYS A 91 -0.42 11.13 6.07
N ASP A 92 -1.48 10.99 6.83
CA ASP A 92 -1.53 11.36 8.25
C ASP A 92 -0.73 10.39 9.13
N PHE A 93 -0.33 9.24 8.60
CA PHE A 93 0.54 8.28 9.29
C PHE A 93 1.99 8.49 8.89
N VAL A 94 2.76 9.12 9.77
CA VAL A 94 4.18 9.38 9.56
C VAL A 94 5.02 8.32 10.26
N VAL A 95 5.94 7.69 9.51
CA VAL A 95 6.84 6.68 10.07
C VAL A 95 7.80 7.33 11.07
N THR A 96 7.80 6.85 12.30
CA THR A 96 8.70 7.31 13.37
C THR A 96 9.81 6.32 13.66
N ASP A 97 9.56 5.03 13.45
CA ASP A 97 10.55 3.96 13.60
C ASP A 97 10.17 2.77 12.72
N ALA A 98 11.14 1.98 12.30
CA ALA A 98 10.92 0.79 11.50
C ALA A 98 12.02 -0.26 11.72
N GLY A 99 11.61 -1.52 11.79
CA GLY A 99 12.46 -2.68 11.83
C GLY A 99 12.02 -3.75 10.84
N ASP A 100 12.62 -4.93 10.91
CA ASP A 100 12.29 -6.03 10.00
C ASP A 100 10.89 -6.62 10.22
N THR A 101 10.33 -6.44 11.43
CA THR A 101 9.06 -7.04 11.83
C THR A 101 8.00 -6.01 12.23
N PHE A 102 8.34 -4.74 12.26
CA PHE A 102 7.42 -3.68 12.68
C PHE A 102 7.65 -2.38 11.94
N VAL A 103 6.60 -1.56 11.90
CA VAL A 103 6.67 -0.14 11.55
C VAL A 103 5.85 0.63 12.58
N GLU A 104 6.42 1.69 13.10
CA GLU A 104 5.75 2.58 14.03
C GLU A 104 5.36 3.87 13.32
N TYR A 105 4.15 4.31 13.53
CA TYR A 105 3.59 5.51 12.93
C TYR A 105 3.12 6.47 14.02
N GLU A 106 3.28 7.76 13.77
CA GLU A 106 2.57 8.81 14.48
C GLU A 106 1.39 9.29 13.62
N ASP A 107 0.18 9.17 14.16
CA ASP A 107 -1.01 9.73 13.54
C ASP A 107 -1.01 11.24 13.74
N GLN A 108 -0.88 12.00 12.68
CA GLN A 108 -0.78 13.47 12.74
C GLN A 108 -2.09 14.14 13.15
N ASP A 109 -3.22 13.46 13.04
CA ASP A 109 -4.52 14.00 13.46
C ASP A 109 -4.73 13.84 14.97
N SER A 110 -4.37 12.70 15.54
CA SER A 110 -4.58 12.38 16.97
C SER A 110 -3.32 12.55 17.82
N GLY A 111 -2.14 12.55 17.22
CA GLY A 111 -0.86 12.48 17.92
C GLY A 111 -0.55 11.12 18.54
N GLU A 112 -1.36 10.12 18.26
CA GLU A 112 -1.20 8.76 18.78
C GLU A 112 -0.08 8.02 18.06
N ILE A 113 0.68 7.22 18.83
CA ILE A 113 1.70 6.32 18.27
C ILE A 113 1.08 4.95 18.05
N ILE A 114 1.12 4.49 16.81
CA ILE A 114 0.58 3.19 16.39
C ILE A 114 1.72 2.32 15.90
N ARG A 115 1.90 1.16 16.55
CA ARG A 115 2.91 0.19 16.14
C ARG A 115 2.24 -0.94 15.35
N ASN A 116 2.59 -1.06 14.07
CA ASN A 116 2.18 -2.16 13.22
C ASN A 116 3.16 -3.33 13.37
N GLU A 117 2.77 -4.31 14.20
CA GLU A 117 3.50 -5.54 14.45
C GLU A 117 2.48 -6.64 14.76
N ASN A 118 2.24 -7.55 13.82
CA ASN A 118 1.27 -8.66 13.94
C ASN A 118 -0.20 -8.26 14.24
N ASN A 119 -0.54 -7.00 14.04
CA ASN A 119 -1.86 -6.45 14.36
C ASN A 119 -2.50 -5.68 13.20
N SER A 120 -2.06 -5.95 11.98
CA SER A 120 -2.53 -5.22 10.80
C SER A 120 -4.05 -5.26 10.64
N GLN A 121 -4.69 -6.40 10.91
CA GLN A 121 -6.15 -6.51 10.84
C GLN A 121 -6.83 -5.61 11.88
N ALA A 122 -6.29 -5.55 13.10
CA ALA A 122 -6.84 -4.69 14.15
C ALA A 122 -6.74 -3.20 13.77
N ILE A 123 -5.63 -2.80 13.19
CA ILE A 123 -5.42 -1.42 12.71
C ILE A 123 -6.42 -1.10 11.59
N PHE A 124 -6.58 -2.01 10.63
CA PHE A 124 -7.55 -1.87 9.54
C PHE A 124 -8.98 -1.72 10.09
N ASP A 125 -9.39 -2.62 10.97
CA ASP A 125 -10.74 -2.65 11.54
C ASP A 125 -11.04 -1.38 12.35
N GLU A 126 -10.07 -0.91 13.11
CA GLU A 126 -10.21 0.33 13.89
C GLU A 126 -10.39 1.54 12.98
N ARG A 127 -9.55 1.67 11.95
CA ARG A 127 -9.63 2.79 11.00
C ARG A 127 -10.93 2.76 10.20
N MET A 128 -11.41 1.57 9.82
CA MET A 128 -12.67 1.41 9.11
C MET A 128 -13.89 1.77 9.96
N ARG A 129 -13.81 1.64 11.29
CA ARG A 129 -14.86 2.08 12.21
C ARG A 129 -14.93 3.61 12.36
N HIS A 130 -13.80 4.30 12.25
CA HIS A 130 -13.69 5.75 12.42
C HIS A 130 -13.63 6.53 11.09
N GLY A 131 -13.48 5.83 9.98
CA GLY A 131 -13.51 6.40 8.62
C GLY A 131 -14.86 6.21 7.98
#